data_ca05b8882a41b98614d6b55f36cc337c
#
_entry.id   ca05b8882a41b98614d6b55f36cc337c
#
_cell.length_a   1.000
_cell.length_b   1.000
_cell.length_c   1.000
_cell.angle_alpha   90.00
_cell.angle_beta   90.00
_cell.angle_gamma   90.00
#
_symmetry.space_group_name_H-M   'P 1'
#
loop_
_entity.id
_entity.type
_entity.pdbx_description
1 polymer ?
#
loop_
_entity_poly.entity_id
_entity_poly.type
_entity_poly.pdbx_seq_one_letter_code
_entity_poly.pdbx_strand_id
1 'polypeptide(L)'
;MKTITLNLTLVAASAVTLAACDQQQPDHWIAQQDTAVCVDHSGNRVPDADCQNYHGGGASSAFLWYYLGRSSAVPYYGERVSGGSFTRTSGATYFHAPVSTAMTRSAAVARGGFGSSARSFGGFGE
;
A
#
# COMPACT_ATOMS: atom_id res chain seq x y z
N MET A 1 39.73 -60.37 -11.74
CA MET A 1 38.41 -59.68 -11.55
C MET A 1 38.60 -58.17 -11.44
N LYS A 2 38.16 -57.50 -12.42
CA LYS A 2 38.24 -56.05 -12.39
C LYS A 2 36.97 -55.51 -11.75
N THR A 3 37.09 -54.94 -10.60
CA THR A 3 36.02 -54.18 -9.97
C THR A 3 35.90 -52.87 -10.71
N ILE A 4 34.80 -52.72 -11.40
CA ILE A 4 34.46 -51.45 -12.01
C ILE A 4 33.85 -50.58 -10.90
N THR A 5 34.65 -49.71 -10.39
CA THR A 5 34.13 -48.66 -9.49
C THR A 5 33.39 -47.65 -10.34
N LEU A 6 32.09 -47.73 -10.29
CA LEU A 6 31.25 -46.74 -10.90
C LEU A 6 31.32 -45.47 -10.06
N ASN A 7 32.16 -44.55 -10.48
CA ASN A 7 32.15 -43.22 -9.90
C ASN A 7 30.86 -42.52 -10.32
N LEU A 8 29.90 -42.63 -9.47
CA LEU A 8 28.70 -41.87 -9.58
C LEU A 8 29.04 -40.44 -9.17
N THR A 9 29.45 -39.65 -10.10
CA THR A 9 29.52 -38.20 -9.88
C THR A 9 28.12 -37.69 -9.71
N LEU A 10 27.76 -37.54 -8.45
CA LEU A 10 26.53 -36.85 -8.09
C LEU A 10 26.73 -35.38 -8.49
N VAL A 11 26.26 -35.03 -9.67
CA VAL A 11 26.11 -33.64 -10.05
C VAL A 11 24.98 -33.11 -9.15
N ALA A 12 25.35 -32.53 -8.05
CA ALA A 12 24.44 -31.74 -7.27
C ALA A 12 24.05 -30.55 -8.16
N ALA A 13 22.94 -30.70 -8.83
CA ALA A 13 22.28 -29.56 -9.41
C ALA A 13 21.88 -28.67 -8.24
N SER A 14 22.73 -27.73 -7.91
CA SER A 14 22.33 -26.62 -7.06
C SER A 14 21.24 -25.87 -7.80
N ALA A 15 20.01 -26.21 -7.48
CA ALA A 15 18.91 -25.38 -7.80
C ALA A 15 19.16 -24.06 -7.06
N VAL A 16 19.73 -23.11 -7.76
CA VAL A 16 19.70 -21.73 -7.31
C VAL A 16 18.23 -21.36 -7.38
N THR A 17 17.54 -21.58 -6.30
CA THR A 17 16.30 -20.89 -6.08
C THR A 17 16.69 -19.43 -6.02
N LEU A 18 16.59 -18.77 -7.15
CA LEU A 18 16.40 -17.33 -7.15
C LEU A 18 15.11 -17.13 -6.36
N ALA A 19 15.28 -17.01 -5.03
CA ALA A 19 14.30 -16.28 -4.29
C ALA A 19 14.32 -14.91 -4.93
N ALA A 20 13.47 -14.74 -5.93
CA ALA A 20 13.09 -13.43 -6.32
C ALA A 20 12.63 -12.80 -5.02
N CYS A 21 13.48 -12.00 -4.43
CA CYS A 21 13.03 -11.03 -3.48
C CYS A 21 12.04 -10.21 -4.27
N ASP A 22 10.83 -10.68 -4.25
CA ASP A 22 9.71 -9.90 -4.65
C ASP A 22 9.71 -8.75 -3.66
N GLN A 23 10.55 -7.81 -3.94
CA GLN A 23 10.46 -6.49 -3.37
C GLN A 23 9.21 -5.89 -3.99
N GLN A 24 8.11 -6.55 -3.75
CA GLN A 24 6.86 -5.88 -3.87
C GLN A 24 6.94 -4.75 -2.89
N GLN A 25 7.37 -3.63 -3.40
CA GLN A 25 6.99 -2.40 -2.74
C GLN A 25 5.52 -2.56 -2.43
N PRO A 26 5.15 -2.48 -1.18
CA PRO A 26 3.75 -2.58 -0.85
C PRO A 26 3.04 -1.58 -1.75
N ASP A 27 2.15 -2.06 -2.57
CA ASP A 27 1.30 -1.21 -3.40
C ASP A 27 0.50 -0.23 -2.56
N HIS A 28 0.73 -0.26 -1.26
CA HIS A 28 0.03 0.51 -0.27
C HIS A 28 0.99 1.04 0.78
N TRP A 29 0.75 2.25 1.19
CA TRP A 29 1.33 2.74 2.41
C TRP A 29 0.79 1.95 3.60
N ILE A 30 1.70 1.63 4.51
CA ILE A 30 1.32 0.98 5.77
C ILE A 30 1.31 2.04 6.87
N ALA A 31 0.20 2.12 7.59
CA ALA A 31 0.04 3.08 8.67
C ALA A 31 1.05 2.82 9.79
N GLN A 32 1.82 3.82 10.14
CA GLN A 32 2.77 3.77 11.24
C GLN A 32 2.08 3.99 12.60
N GLN A 33 0.89 4.53 12.57
CA GLN A 33 0.08 4.87 13.72
C GLN A 33 -1.39 4.80 13.35
N ASP A 34 -2.26 4.87 14.33
CA ASP A 34 -3.69 4.89 14.09
C ASP A 34 -4.03 6.07 13.19
N THR A 35 -4.74 5.82 12.12
CA THR A 35 -4.94 6.77 11.03
C THR A 35 -6.41 6.84 10.65
N ALA A 36 -6.91 8.04 10.42
CA ALA A 36 -8.26 8.26 9.90
C ALA A 36 -8.18 8.76 8.46
N VAL A 37 -9.00 8.19 7.60
CA VAL A 37 -9.15 8.62 6.21
C VAL A 37 -10.61 8.89 5.90
N CYS A 38 -10.86 9.85 5.02
CA CYS A 38 -12.21 10.13 4.55
C CYS A 38 -12.59 9.16 3.44
N VAL A 39 -13.81 8.65 3.49
CA VAL A 39 -14.36 7.77 2.46
C VAL A 39 -15.74 8.24 2.03
N ASP A 40 -16.12 7.91 0.82
CA ASP A 40 -17.47 8.10 0.33
C ASP A 40 -18.39 6.96 0.79
N HIS A 41 -19.66 7.02 0.43
CA HIS A 41 -20.64 6.01 0.80
C HIS A 41 -20.36 4.62 0.19
N SER A 42 -19.51 4.55 -0.82
CA SER A 42 -19.08 3.29 -1.43
C SER A 42 -17.86 2.69 -0.74
N GLY A 43 -17.28 3.41 0.21
CA GLY A 43 -16.10 2.96 0.94
C GLY A 43 -14.79 3.25 0.23
N ASN A 44 -14.78 4.13 -0.76
CA ASN A 44 -13.58 4.55 -1.45
C ASN A 44 -13.00 5.79 -0.79
N ARG A 45 -11.68 5.81 -0.68
CA ARG A 45 -11.01 6.96 -0.10
C ARG A 45 -11.15 8.21 -0.96
N VAL A 46 -11.49 9.31 -0.33
CA VAL A 46 -11.60 10.64 -0.92
C VAL A 46 -10.75 11.63 -0.12
N PRO A 47 -10.53 12.84 -0.63
CA PRO A 47 -9.78 13.85 0.13
C PRO A 47 -10.40 14.11 1.51
N ASP A 48 -9.55 14.26 2.51
CA ASP A 48 -9.99 14.52 3.88
C ASP A 48 -10.84 15.80 3.99
N ALA A 49 -10.61 16.76 3.12
CA ALA A 49 -11.38 18.00 3.05
C ALA A 49 -12.87 17.74 2.84
N ASP A 50 -13.23 16.66 2.15
CA ASP A 50 -14.63 16.32 1.91
C ASP A 50 -15.34 15.96 3.21
N CYS A 51 -14.65 15.29 4.12
CA CYS A 51 -15.19 15.02 5.46
C CYS A 51 -15.20 16.25 6.36
N GLN A 52 -14.19 17.08 6.26
CA GLN A 52 -14.04 18.28 7.08
C GLN A 52 -15.07 19.35 6.73
N ASN A 53 -15.36 19.50 5.45
CA ASN A 53 -16.28 20.51 4.94
C ASN A 53 -17.74 20.07 4.92
N TYR A 54 -17.98 18.78 5.14
CA TYR A 54 -19.32 18.23 5.13
C TYR A 54 -19.98 18.39 6.49
N HIS A 55 -20.97 19.24 6.56
CA HIS A 55 -21.72 19.53 7.79
C HIS A 55 -23.07 18.80 7.87
N GLY A 56 -23.36 17.94 6.91
CA GLY A 56 -24.55 17.10 6.93
C GLY A 56 -24.42 15.99 7.95
N GLY A 57 -25.05 16.16 9.09
CA GLY A 57 -25.11 15.10 10.09
C GLY A 57 -26.14 14.06 9.74
N GLY A 58 -25.90 12.81 10.10
CA GLY A 58 -26.87 11.73 10.03
C GLY A 58 -26.40 10.51 9.25
N ALA A 59 -27.21 9.46 9.28
CA ALA A 59 -26.93 8.17 8.68
C ALA A 59 -26.82 8.19 7.14
N SER A 60 -27.15 9.31 6.53
CA SER A 60 -27.07 9.52 5.08
C SER A 60 -25.91 10.43 4.67
N SER A 61 -24.91 10.58 5.53
CA SER A 61 -23.70 11.34 5.20
C SER A 61 -23.05 10.78 3.96
N ALA A 62 -22.78 11.63 2.97
CA ALA A 62 -22.09 11.26 1.75
C ALA A 62 -20.63 10.86 2.04
N PHE A 63 -20.05 11.40 3.09
CA PHE A 63 -18.67 11.17 3.49
C PHE A 63 -18.60 10.76 4.95
N LEU A 64 -17.74 9.79 5.22
CA LEU A 64 -17.55 9.24 6.56
C LEU A 64 -16.06 9.10 6.85
N TRP A 65 -15.71 9.25 8.11
CA TRP A 65 -14.36 8.89 8.57
C TRP A 65 -14.25 7.39 8.74
N TYR A 66 -13.18 6.82 8.23
CA TYR A 66 -12.81 5.43 8.38
C TYR A 66 -11.51 5.33 9.15
N TYR A 67 -11.51 4.50 10.18
CA TYR A 67 -10.42 4.42 11.13
C TYR A 67 -9.59 3.18 10.88
N LEU A 68 -8.33 3.40 10.54
CA LEU A 68 -7.34 2.37 10.28
C LEU A 68 -6.44 2.22 11.50
N GLY A 69 -6.24 1.01 11.96
CA GLY A 69 -5.26 0.73 12.98
C GLY A 69 -3.83 0.78 12.43
N ARG A 70 -2.88 0.82 13.35
CA ARG A 70 -1.46 0.68 13.04
C ARG A 70 -1.23 -0.58 12.21
N SER A 71 -0.34 -0.51 11.26
CA SER A 71 0.00 -1.59 10.32
C SER A 71 -1.07 -1.92 9.28
N SER A 72 -2.14 -1.16 9.22
CA SER A 72 -3.14 -1.28 8.17
C SER A 72 -2.67 -0.61 6.88
N ALA A 73 -3.11 -1.14 5.75
CA ALA A 73 -2.86 -0.52 4.47
C ALA A 73 -3.65 0.79 4.32
N VAL A 74 -2.99 1.84 3.89
CA VAL A 74 -3.61 3.14 3.60
C VAL A 74 -3.81 3.24 2.09
N PRO A 75 -5.06 3.22 1.59
CA PRO A 75 -5.31 3.28 0.16
C PRO A 75 -5.05 4.67 -0.41
N TYR A 76 -4.83 4.74 -1.70
CA TYR A 76 -4.85 6.00 -2.45
C TYR A 76 -6.29 6.46 -2.70
N TYR A 77 -6.46 7.69 -3.19
CA TYR A 77 -7.79 8.19 -3.53
C TYR A 77 -8.48 7.32 -4.57
N GLY A 78 -9.76 7.07 -4.36
CA GLY A 78 -10.58 6.24 -5.22
C GLY A 78 -10.48 4.73 -4.94
N GLU A 79 -9.56 4.33 -4.09
CA GLU A 79 -9.41 2.92 -3.71
C GLU A 79 -10.24 2.60 -2.47
N ARG A 80 -10.72 1.38 -2.42
CA ARG A 80 -11.54 0.92 -1.30
C ARG A 80 -10.71 0.72 -0.04
N VAL A 81 -11.24 1.19 1.07
CA VAL A 81 -10.65 0.95 2.40
C VAL A 81 -10.98 -0.46 2.88
N SER A 82 -10.10 -1.01 3.69
CA SER A 82 -10.30 -2.31 4.35
C SER A 82 -9.45 -2.42 5.60
N GLY A 83 -9.78 -3.37 6.46
CA GLY A 83 -9.01 -3.67 7.66
C GLY A 83 -9.18 -2.69 8.81
N GLY A 84 -10.13 -1.79 8.71
CA GLY A 84 -10.43 -0.82 9.75
C GLY A 84 -11.89 -0.85 10.17
N SER A 85 -12.38 0.28 10.68
CA SER A 85 -13.73 0.41 11.19
C SER A 85 -14.27 1.81 10.95
N PHE A 86 -15.59 1.92 10.85
CA PHE A 86 -16.28 3.21 10.87
C PHE A 86 -16.47 3.74 12.29
N THR A 87 -16.17 2.93 13.29
CA THR A 87 -16.29 3.29 14.68
C THR A 87 -14.92 3.62 15.27
N ARG A 88 -14.84 4.79 15.86
CA ARG A 88 -13.63 5.24 16.53
C ARG A 88 -13.41 4.42 17.81
N THR A 89 -12.19 3.94 18.01
CA THR A 89 -11.82 3.28 19.26
C THR A 89 -11.67 4.32 20.37
N SER A 90 -12.35 4.10 21.46
CA SER A 90 -12.29 4.98 22.63
C SER A 90 -10.87 5.05 23.18
N GLY A 91 -10.39 6.27 23.43
CA GLY A 91 -9.04 6.49 23.93
C GLY A 91 -7.92 6.48 22.89
N ALA A 92 -8.22 6.12 21.66
CA ALA A 92 -7.24 6.16 20.58
C ALA A 92 -7.14 7.58 19.99
N THR A 93 -5.94 7.94 19.59
CA THR A 93 -5.68 9.18 18.85
C THR A 93 -5.44 8.81 17.39
N TYR A 94 -6.20 9.44 16.50
CA TYR A 94 -6.09 9.21 15.08
C TYR A 94 -5.43 10.38 14.38
N PHE A 95 -4.52 10.06 13.48
CA PHE A 95 -3.77 11.03 12.69
C PHE A 95 -4.26 11.01 11.25
N HIS A 96 -4.01 12.07 10.52
CA HIS A 96 -4.26 12.08 9.09
C HIS A 96 -3.26 11.18 8.38
N ALA A 97 -3.70 10.59 7.27
CA ALA A 97 -2.80 9.81 6.42
C ALA A 97 -1.71 10.71 5.82
N PRO A 98 -0.53 10.15 5.52
CA PRO A 98 0.55 10.93 4.94
C PRO A 98 0.13 11.63 3.65
N VAL A 99 0.62 12.83 3.44
CA VAL A 99 0.34 13.63 2.24
C VAL A 99 0.73 12.89 0.95
N SER A 100 1.77 12.05 1.03
CA SER A 100 2.20 11.22 -0.09
C SER A 100 1.14 10.21 -0.57
N THR A 101 0.17 9.89 0.27
CA THR A 101 -0.97 9.04 -0.08
C THR A 101 -2.20 9.83 -0.52
N ALA A 102 -2.17 11.15 -0.40
CA ALA A 102 -3.27 12.05 -0.70
C ALA A 102 -3.39 12.33 -2.20
N MET A 103 -3.47 11.27 -2.96
CA MET A 103 -3.54 11.32 -4.43
C MET A 103 -4.06 9.97 -4.95
N THR A 104 -4.34 9.91 -6.24
CA THR A 104 -4.65 8.63 -6.90
C THR A 104 -3.38 7.80 -7.09
N ARG A 105 -3.55 6.49 -7.25
CA ARG A 105 -2.42 5.60 -7.51
C ARG A 105 -1.67 5.98 -8.77
N SER A 106 -2.38 6.33 -9.84
CA SER A 106 -1.77 6.76 -11.09
C SER A 106 -0.94 8.03 -10.93
N ALA A 107 -1.39 8.96 -10.10
CA ALA A 107 -0.63 10.17 -9.79
C ALA A 107 0.63 9.85 -8.97
N ALA A 108 0.53 8.92 -8.04
CA ALA A 108 1.67 8.46 -7.25
C ALA A 108 2.74 7.80 -8.12
N VAL A 109 2.31 6.97 -9.05
CA VAL A 109 3.20 6.33 -10.04
C VAL A 109 3.87 7.37 -10.92
N ALA A 110 3.11 8.35 -11.42
CA ALA A 110 3.64 9.42 -12.26
C ALA A 110 4.67 10.29 -11.53
N ARG A 111 4.57 10.40 -10.21
CA ARG A 111 5.52 11.16 -9.39
C ARG A 111 6.78 10.38 -9.04
N GLY A 112 6.96 9.20 -9.56
CA GLY A 112 8.12 8.36 -9.33
C GLY A 112 7.89 7.24 -8.33
N GLY A 113 6.65 6.73 -8.25
CA GLY A 113 6.31 5.58 -7.41
C GLY A 113 7.09 4.31 -7.75
N PHE A 114 7.65 4.22 -8.95
CA PHE A 114 8.61 3.20 -9.33
C PHE A 114 10.05 3.59 -9.03
N GLY A 115 10.24 4.62 -8.25
CA GLY A 115 11.51 5.01 -7.69
C GLY A 115 12.53 5.46 -8.72
N SER A 116 13.78 5.10 -8.47
CA SER A 116 14.94 5.56 -9.24
C SER A 116 14.90 5.18 -10.71
N SER A 117 14.22 4.11 -11.09
CA SER A 117 14.13 3.70 -12.49
C SER A 117 13.41 4.71 -13.36
N ALA A 118 12.28 5.23 -12.90
CA ALA A 118 11.54 6.27 -13.61
C ALA A 118 12.34 7.57 -13.73
N ARG A 119 13.10 7.91 -12.71
CA ARG A 119 13.97 9.10 -12.72
C ARG A 119 15.12 8.95 -13.69
N SER A 120 15.67 7.76 -13.81
CA SER A 120 16.76 7.51 -14.74
C SER A 120 16.33 7.73 -16.18
N PHE A 121 15.12 7.35 -16.52
CA PHE A 121 14.56 7.59 -17.84
C PHE A 121 14.25 9.06 -18.08
N GLY A 122 13.81 9.77 -17.05
CA GLY A 122 13.57 11.20 -17.15
C GLY A 122 14.82 12.01 -17.43
N GLY A 123 15.99 11.54 -17.03
CA GLY A 123 17.25 12.18 -17.27
C GLY A 123 17.72 12.14 -18.72
N PHE A 124 17.13 11.33 -19.55
CA PHE A 124 17.45 11.21 -20.97
C PHE A 124 16.51 11.98 -21.88
N GLY A 125 15.55 12.65 -21.33
CA GLY A 125 14.57 13.43 -22.08
C GLY A 125 15.03 14.81 -22.50
N GLU A 126 16.31 15.05 -22.52
CA GLU A 126 16.92 16.32 -22.86
C GLU A 126 17.00 16.52 -24.38
#